data_608a34a7a951eb74ff4bfa71bb7cbeef
#
_entry.id   608a34a7a951eb74ff4bfa71bb7cbeef
#
_cell.length_a   1.000
_cell.length_b   1.000
_cell.length_c   1.000
_cell.angle_alpha   90.00
_cell.angle_beta   90.00
_cell.angle_gamma   90.00
#
_symmetry.space_group_name_H-M   'P 1'
#
loop_
_entity.id
_entity.type
_entity.pdbx_description
1 polymer ?
#
loop_
_entity_poly.entity_id
_entity_poly.type
_entity_poly.pdbx_seq_one_letter_code
_entity_poly.pdbx_strand_id
1 'polypeptide(L)'
;MLEEFRNKVFNKDIFELLRDIPDESVDMVYGDPDYNVGINYAGNNYTQKWNDYIDWYCRLAKECMRILKPTGNLFMINYPKQNSYLRVKYLDEAAFDVQDYVWVYNTNVGHTPRRFTTAHRSILHATKIKSNHFYKENVAVPYQNPNDKRIKGRIAAGHAGRMPYSWFYYDLVKNVSKDKTFHSCQIPLGLVEMLIKSCTKENDDCVILFGGSGSELVLCKELKRNFISCELQPKYYAMILDRLNNGGRIKPEYRLDFINERTKEKTDKYSLFYKI
;
A
#
# COMPACT_ATOMS: atom_id res chain seq x y z
N MET A 1 -16.95 -14.48 -13.44
CA MET A 1 -15.93 -15.25 -12.67
C MET A 1 -14.73 -14.34 -12.41
N LEU A 2 -13.87 -14.62 -11.42
CA LEU A 2 -12.75 -13.72 -11.04
C LEU A 2 -11.73 -13.49 -12.18
N GLU A 3 -11.56 -14.44 -13.08
CA GLU A 3 -10.61 -14.38 -14.21
C GLU A 3 -10.78 -13.14 -15.10
N GLU A 4 -12.01 -12.66 -15.28
CA GLU A 4 -12.27 -11.46 -16.08
C GLU A 4 -11.71 -10.18 -15.46
N PHE A 5 -11.41 -10.17 -14.15
CA PHE A 5 -10.84 -9.05 -13.42
C PHE A 5 -9.32 -9.10 -13.33
N ARG A 6 -8.69 -10.28 -13.52
CA ARG A 6 -7.25 -10.49 -13.33
C ARG A 6 -6.42 -9.58 -14.23
N ASN A 7 -5.37 -9.02 -13.65
CA ASN A 7 -4.40 -8.15 -14.30
C ASN A 7 -5.02 -6.91 -14.96
N LYS A 8 -6.12 -6.43 -14.38
CA LYS A 8 -6.83 -5.23 -14.84
C LYS A 8 -6.92 -4.16 -13.77
N VAL A 9 -6.94 -2.93 -14.24
CA VAL A 9 -7.27 -1.73 -13.48
C VAL A 9 -8.52 -1.11 -14.07
N PHE A 10 -9.43 -0.65 -13.23
CA PHE A 10 -10.69 -0.07 -13.64
C PHE A 10 -10.75 1.41 -13.24
N ASN A 11 -11.25 2.28 -14.12
CA ASN A 11 -11.48 3.68 -13.75
C ASN A 11 -12.91 3.82 -13.19
N LYS A 12 -13.07 3.46 -11.90
CA LYS A 12 -14.35 3.50 -11.18
C LYS A 12 -14.14 3.58 -9.67
N ASP A 13 -15.23 3.82 -8.94
CA ASP A 13 -15.23 3.80 -7.47
C ASP A 13 -14.90 2.40 -6.93
N ILE A 14 -14.25 2.37 -5.77
CA ILE A 14 -13.82 1.11 -5.14
C ILE A 14 -15.00 0.21 -4.77
N PHE A 15 -16.11 0.74 -4.29
CA PHE A 15 -17.28 -0.08 -3.95
C PHE A 15 -17.98 -0.66 -5.17
N GLU A 16 -17.91 0.03 -6.32
CA GLU A 16 -18.39 -0.54 -7.59
C GLU A 16 -17.54 -1.73 -8.01
N LEU A 17 -16.21 -1.64 -7.86
CA LEU A 17 -15.34 -2.77 -8.14
C LEU A 17 -15.59 -3.94 -7.17
N LEU A 18 -15.59 -3.66 -5.88
CA LEU A 18 -15.72 -4.72 -4.86
C LEU A 18 -17.03 -5.47 -4.97
N ARG A 19 -18.14 -4.79 -5.30
CA ARG A 19 -19.46 -5.44 -5.53
C ARG A 19 -19.42 -6.50 -6.61
N ASP A 20 -18.60 -6.30 -7.66
CA ASP A 20 -18.50 -7.20 -8.79
C ASP A 20 -17.55 -8.40 -8.51
N ILE A 21 -16.72 -8.33 -7.48
CA ILE A 21 -15.80 -9.41 -7.08
C ILE A 21 -16.55 -10.43 -6.22
N PRO A 22 -16.47 -11.73 -6.57
CA PRO A 22 -17.16 -12.80 -5.83
C PRO A 22 -16.65 -12.91 -4.39
N ASP A 23 -17.49 -13.43 -3.49
CA ASP A 23 -17.12 -13.78 -2.13
C ASP A 23 -16.00 -14.81 -2.11
N GLU A 24 -15.12 -14.71 -1.13
CA GLU A 24 -14.06 -15.69 -0.82
C GLU A 24 -13.21 -16.11 -2.03
N SER A 25 -12.92 -15.15 -2.91
CA SER A 25 -12.27 -15.41 -4.20
C SER A 25 -10.80 -14.98 -4.28
N VAL A 26 -10.33 -14.06 -3.41
CA VAL A 26 -8.99 -13.49 -3.51
C VAL A 26 -8.08 -13.89 -2.34
N ASP A 27 -6.77 -13.98 -2.60
CA ASP A 27 -5.79 -14.45 -1.62
C ASP A 27 -5.28 -13.33 -0.71
N MET A 28 -5.22 -12.11 -1.25
CA MET A 28 -4.77 -10.94 -0.51
C MET A 28 -5.59 -9.71 -0.89
N VAL A 29 -5.91 -8.89 0.11
CA VAL A 29 -6.40 -7.53 -0.10
C VAL A 29 -5.41 -6.57 0.56
N TYR A 30 -4.98 -5.55 -0.18
CA TYR A 30 -4.10 -4.48 0.29
C TYR A 30 -4.76 -3.13 0.07
N GLY A 31 -4.84 -2.33 1.13
CA GLY A 31 -5.45 -1.01 1.09
C GLY A 31 -4.57 0.07 1.72
N ASP A 32 -4.33 1.12 0.94
CA ASP A 32 -3.74 2.39 1.38
C ASP A 32 -4.71 3.52 1.00
N PRO A 33 -5.84 3.66 1.73
CA PRO A 33 -6.86 4.67 1.43
C PRO A 33 -6.38 6.09 1.75
N ASP A 34 -7.16 7.10 1.35
CA ASP A 34 -7.01 8.45 1.91
C ASP A 34 -7.15 8.40 3.44
N TYR A 35 -6.26 9.13 4.14
CA TYR A 35 -6.19 9.10 5.61
C TYR A 35 -7.07 10.15 6.28
N ASN A 36 -7.90 10.85 5.52
CA ASN A 36 -8.76 11.94 6.00
C ASN A 36 -7.99 13.10 6.66
N VAL A 37 -6.85 13.45 6.07
CA VAL A 37 -5.93 14.51 6.59
C VAL A 37 -5.77 15.68 5.63
N GLY A 38 -6.64 15.81 4.64
CA GLY A 38 -6.69 16.98 3.74
C GLY A 38 -5.69 16.93 2.58
N ILE A 39 -5.21 15.75 2.21
CA ILE A 39 -4.35 15.60 1.01
C ILE A 39 -5.16 15.89 -0.25
N ASN A 40 -4.54 16.62 -1.18
CA ASN A 40 -5.11 16.87 -2.49
C ASN A 40 -4.63 15.81 -3.49
N TYR A 41 -5.58 15.13 -4.13
CA TYR A 41 -5.33 14.13 -5.16
C TYR A 41 -5.81 14.63 -6.52
N ALA A 42 -4.89 15.09 -7.34
CA ALA A 42 -5.16 15.62 -8.68
C ALA A 42 -6.25 16.72 -8.73
N GLY A 43 -6.28 17.61 -7.72
CA GLY A 43 -7.27 18.69 -7.61
C GLY A 43 -8.47 18.36 -6.72
N ASN A 44 -8.61 17.12 -6.26
CA ASN A 44 -9.71 16.67 -5.41
C ASN A 44 -9.27 16.47 -3.97
N ASN A 45 -10.16 16.83 -3.04
CA ASN A 45 -9.99 16.58 -1.61
C ASN A 45 -11.14 15.69 -1.13
N TYR A 46 -10.79 14.54 -0.54
CA TYR A 46 -11.76 13.53 -0.07
C TYR A 46 -12.02 13.60 1.44
N THR A 47 -11.58 14.67 2.11
CA THR A 47 -11.77 14.84 3.55
C THR A 47 -13.26 14.86 3.91
N GLN A 48 -13.63 14.03 4.87
CA GLN A 48 -14.98 13.85 5.38
C GLN A 48 -15.03 14.22 6.86
N LYS A 49 -16.24 14.38 7.42
CA LYS A 49 -16.42 14.41 8.87
C LYS A 49 -15.91 13.09 9.47
N TRP A 50 -15.35 13.15 10.67
CA TRP A 50 -14.68 12.00 11.28
C TRP A 50 -15.53 10.73 11.32
N ASN A 51 -16.78 10.83 11.78
CA ASN A 51 -17.66 9.65 11.88
C ASN A 51 -18.01 9.08 10.50
N ASP A 52 -18.30 9.94 9.54
CA ASP A 52 -18.62 9.53 8.16
C ASP A 52 -17.42 8.78 7.52
N TYR A 53 -16.21 9.29 7.77
CA TYR A 53 -14.98 8.62 7.32
C TYR A 53 -14.79 7.25 7.98
N ILE A 54 -14.99 7.13 9.29
CA ILE A 54 -14.82 5.84 9.99
C ILE A 54 -15.89 4.85 9.56
N ASP A 55 -17.12 5.28 9.34
CA ASP A 55 -18.19 4.41 8.84
C ASP A 55 -17.90 3.95 7.41
N TRP A 56 -17.39 4.83 6.55
CA TRP A 56 -16.90 4.49 5.22
C TRP A 56 -15.74 3.48 5.30
N TYR A 57 -14.79 3.68 6.20
CA TYR A 57 -13.62 2.82 6.37
C TYR A 57 -13.97 1.43 6.89
N CYS A 58 -14.91 1.34 7.83
CA CYS A 58 -15.47 0.06 8.30
C CYS A 58 -16.23 -0.67 7.18
N ARG A 59 -17.05 0.05 6.40
CA ARG A 59 -17.74 -0.52 5.24
C ARG A 59 -16.76 -1.05 4.19
N LEU A 60 -15.67 -0.32 3.92
CA LEU A 60 -14.61 -0.76 3.00
C LEU A 60 -13.98 -2.08 3.50
N ALA A 61 -13.58 -2.13 4.77
CA ALA A 61 -13.00 -3.33 5.35
C ALA A 61 -13.97 -4.53 5.36
N LYS A 62 -15.28 -4.28 5.53
CA LYS A 62 -16.31 -5.33 5.42
C LYS A 62 -16.34 -5.96 4.03
N GLU A 63 -16.31 -5.16 2.98
CA GLU A 63 -16.24 -5.67 1.60
C GLU A 63 -14.93 -6.40 1.33
N CYS A 64 -13.81 -5.89 1.86
CA CYS A 64 -12.52 -6.58 1.77
C CYS A 64 -12.56 -7.97 2.44
N MET A 65 -13.12 -8.05 3.64
CA MET A 65 -13.29 -9.33 4.34
C MET A 65 -14.25 -10.27 3.60
N ARG A 66 -15.29 -9.76 2.95
CA ARG A 66 -16.23 -10.57 2.14
C ARG A 66 -15.51 -11.28 1.00
N ILE A 67 -14.75 -10.55 0.17
CA ILE A 67 -14.07 -11.09 -1.02
C ILE A 67 -12.86 -11.95 -0.69
N LEU A 68 -12.30 -11.81 0.51
CA LEU A 68 -11.09 -12.53 0.94
C LEU A 68 -11.41 -14.01 1.17
N LYS A 69 -10.59 -14.91 0.62
CA LYS A 69 -10.65 -16.35 0.92
C LYS A 69 -10.52 -16.60 2.42
N PRO A 70 -11.01 -17.73 2.97
CA PRO A 70 -10.80 -18.06 4.38
C PRO A 70 -9.33 -18.02 4.81
N THR A 71 -8.42 -18.51 3.95
CA THR A 71 -6.96 -18.53 4.20
C THR A 71 -6.25 -17.24 3.78
N GLY A 72 -6.97 -16.24 3.25
CA GLY A 72 -6.42 -15.00 2.74
C GLY A 72 -6.03 -14.00 3.83
N ASN A 73 -5.40 -12.91 3.41
CA ASN A 73 -4.84 -11.89 4.29
C ASN A 73 -5.27 -10.49 3.87
N LEU A 74 -5.79 -9.71 4.81
CA LEU A 74 -6.12 -8.30 4.62
C LEU A 74 -5.04 -7.42 5.25
N PHE A 75 -4.48 -6.46 4.48
CA PHE A 75 -3.61 -5.41 5.00
C PHE A 75 -4.24 -4.03 4.76
N MET A 76 -4.35 -3.22 5.83
CA MET A 76 -4.85 -1.85 5.76
C MET A 76 -3.82 -0.90 6.38
N ILE A 77 -3.28 0.01 5.56
CA ILE A 77 -2.31 1.03 5.99
C ILE A 77 -3.05 2.32 6.29
N ASN A 78 -2.75 2.93 7.44
CA ASN A 78 -3.30 4.23 7.80
C ASN A 78 -2.49 4.85 8.96
N TYR A 79 -2.91 6.03 9.43
CA TYR A 79 -2.44 6.53 10.71
C TYR A 79 -2.97 5.67 11.88
N PRO A 80 -2.22 5.61 13.00
CA PRO A 80 -2.64 4.80 14.16
C PRO A 80 -4.06 5.10 14.64
N LYS A 81 -4.47 6.36 14.64
CA LYS A 81 -5.81 6.75 15.08
C LYS A 81 -6.91 6.11 14.22
N GLN A 82 -6.81 6.21 12.90
CA GLN A 82 -7.79 5.66 11.97
C GLN A 82 -7.87 4.14 12.09
N ASN A 83 -6.71 3.47 12.12
CA ASN A 83 -6.62 2.03 12.27
C ASN A 83 -7.13 1.53 13.62
N SER A 84 -6.88 2.25 14.72
CA SER A 84 -7.45 1.91 16.03
C SER A 84 -8.99 1.90 16.00
N TYR A 85 -9.60 2.88 15.32
CA TYR A 85 -11.06 2.92 15.18
C TYR A 85 -11.59 1.80 14.29
N LEU A 86 -10.93 1.52 13.15
CA LEU A 86 -11.29 0.40 12.28
C LEU A 86 -11.21 -0.93 13.03
N ARG A 87 -10.14 -1.14 13.77
CA ARG A 87 -9.92 -2.33 14.57
C ARG A 87 -11.05 -2.55 15.56
N VAL A 88 -11.26 -1.57 16.46
CA VAL A 88 -12.24 -1.71 17.58
C VAL A 88 -13.68 -1.73 17.10
N LYS A 89 -14.01 -0.93 16.05
CA LYS A 89 -15.41 -0.87 15.58
C LYS A 89 -15.81 -2.03 14.67
N TYR A 90 -14.84 -2.73 14.08
CA TYR A 90 -15.18 -3.75 13.10
C TYR A 90 -14.26 -4.99 13.13
N LEU A 91 -12.93 -4.83 13.02
CA LEU A 91 -12.07 -5.99 12.74
C LEU A 91 -11.92 -6.94 13.92
N ASP A 92 -11.88 -6.43 15.17
CA ASP A 92 -11.74 -7.29 16.36
C ASP A 92 -12.93 -8.26 16.55
N GLU A 93 -14.11 -7.93 15.98
CA GLU A 93 -15.28 -8.79 15.98
C GLU A 93 -15.37 -9.68 14.72
N ALA A 94 -14.97 -9.12 13.57
CA ALA A 94 -15.17 -9.76 12.25
C ALA A 94 -14.04 -10.73 11.84
N ALA A 95 -12.84 -10.58 12.41
CA ALA A 95 -11.66 -11.38 12.08
C ALA A 95 -11.34 -12.40 13.18
N PHE A 96 -10.63 -13.47 12.80
CA PHE A 96 -10.06 -14.42 13.77
C PHE A 96 -8.88 -13.80 14.54
N ASP A 97 -8.02 -13.05 13.85
CA ASP A 97 -6.85 -12.37 14.44
C ASP A 97 -6.61 -11.04 13.72
N VAL A 98 -6.21 -10.04 14.51
CA VAL A 98 -5.84 -8.71 14.01
C VAL A 98 -4.53 -8.30 14.66
N GLN A 99 -3.47 -8.23 13.84
CA GLN A 99 -2.16 -7.72 14.25
C GLN A 99 -1.98 -6.29 13.79
N ASP A 100 -1.30 -5.47 14.60
CA ASP A 100 -0.92 -4.10 14.23
C ASP A 100 0.60 -4.04 14.08
N TYR A 101 1.06 -3.80 12.86
CA TYR A 101 2.46 -3.59 12.53
C TYR A 101 2.76 -2.11 12.40
N VAL A 102 4.00 -1.72 12.67
CA VAL A 102 4.42 -0.33 12.63
C VAL A 102 5.39 -0.11 11.48
N TRP A 103 5.00 0.67 10.48
CA TRP A 103 5.93 1.17 9.48
C TRP A 103 6.54 2.48 9.96
N VAL A 104 7.86 2.46 10.23
CA VAL A 104 8.65 3.60 10.70
C VAL A 104 9.42 4.20 9.52
N TYR A 105 9.52 5.51 9.48
CA TYR A 105 10.26 6.25 8.46
C TYR A 105 10.87 7.52 9.04
N ASN A 106 11.90 8.05 8.40
CA ASN A 106 12.57 9.29 8.79
C ASN A 106 11.94 10.49 8.06
N THR A 107 11.29 11.40 8.79
CA THR A 107 10.69 12.61 8.23
C THR A 107 10.53 13.70 9.28
N ASN A 108 10.55 14.96 8.82
CA ASN A 108 10.19 16.14 9.62
C ASN A 108 8.80 16.70 9.23
N VAL A 109 8.06 16.02 8.38
CA VAL A 109 6.71 16.46 7.98
C VAL A 109 5.79 16.42 9.20
N GLY A 110 5.05 17.51 9.46
CA GLY A 110 4.16 17.61 10.61
C GLY A 110 4.87 17.96 11.93
N HIS A 111 6.10 18.49 11.86
CA HIS A 111 6.81 19.00 13.05
C HIS A 111 5.96 20.04 13.80
N THR A 112 5.98 19.94 15.12
CA THR A 112 5.36 20.90 16.04
C THR A 112 6.18 20.96 17.34
N PRO A 113 6.33 22.12 17.97
CA PRO A 113 7.08 22.23 19.23
C PRO A 113 6.36 21.62 20.45
N ARG A 114 5.10 21.17 20.28
CA ARG A 114 4.24 20.69 21.39
C ARG A 114 4.16 19.17 21.53
N ARG A 115 4.74 18.41 20.59
CA ARG A 115 4.73 16.94 20.60
C ARG A 115 5.83 16.39 19.72
N PHE A 116 6.16 15.11 19.89
CA PHE A 116 7.05 14.41 18.97
C PHE A 116 6.46 14.35 17.54
N THR A 117 7.31 14.47 16.53
CA THR A 117 6.91 14.34 15.13
C THR A 117 6.45 12.92 14.86
N THR A 118 5.27 12.77 14.26
CA THR A 118 4.76 11.45 13.85
C THR A 118 5.59 10.94 12.67
N ALA A 119 6.32 9.85 12.89
CA ALA A 119 7.23 9.25 11.92
C ALA A 119 6.90 7.77 11.70
N HIS A 120 5.62 7.40 11.74
CA HIS A 120 5.16 6.03 11.52
C HIS A 120 3.73 5.96 10.98
N ARG A 121 3.40 4.79 10.43
CA ARG A 121 2.04 4.36 10.07
C ARG A 121 1.74 3.04 10.76
N SER A 122 0.47 2.79 10.98
CA SER A 122 -0.06 1.49 11.40
C SER A 122 -0.43 0.67 10.16
N ILE A 123 -0.16 -0.62 10.21
CA ILE A 123 -0.56 -1.61 9.20
C ILE A 123 -1.35 -2.69 9.92
N LEU A 124 -2.67 -2.64 9.81
CA LEU A 124 -3.50 -3.72 10.32
C LEU A 124 -3.40 -4.93 9.37
N HIS A 125 -3.12 -6.08 9.94
CA HIS A 125 -3.15 -7.38 9.29
C HIS A 125 -4.27 -8.21 9.91
N ALA A 126 -5.31 -8.47 9.15
CA ALA A 126 -6.46 -9.26 9.61
C ALA A 126 -6.59 -10.57 8.84
N THR A 127 -6.99 -11.64 9.54
CA THR A 127 -7.17 -12.99 8.98
C THR A 127 -8.51 -13.57 9.43
N LYS A 128 -9.13 -14.45 8.61
CA LYS A 128 -10.42 -15.08 8.92
C LYS A 128 -10.29 -16.34 9.77
N ILE A 129 -9.16 -17.05 9.66
CA ILE A 129 -8.92 -18.32 10.34
C ILE A 129 -7.47 -18.42 10.82
N LYS A 130 -7.20 -19.30 11.76
CA LYS A 130 -5.86 -19.56 12.33
C LYS A 130 -4.86 -20.06 11.29
N SER A 131 -5.30 -20.78 10.26
CA SER A 131 -4.47 -21.39 9.22
C SER A 131 -4.42 -20.53 7.95
N ASN A 132 -4.32 -19.22 8.09
CA ASN A 132 -4.08 -18.31 6.96
C ASN A 132 -2.77 -18.65 6.23
N HIS A 133 -2.69 -18.34 4.95
CA HIS A 133 -1.45 -18.52 4.20
C HIS A 133 -0.41 -17.50 4.66
N PHE A 134 0.70 -18.01 5.21
CA PHE A 134 1.84 -17.19 5.58
C PHE A 134 3.17 -17.90 5.26
N TYR A 135 3.94 -17.33 4.34
CA TYR A 135 5.16 -17.92 3.78
C TYR A 135 6.39 -17.28 4.44
N LYS A 136 6.69 -17.71 5.65
CA LYS A 136 7.78 -17.18 6.48
C LYS A 136 9.11 -17.10 5.73
N GLU A 137 9.46 -18.13 4.99
CA GLU A 137 10.78 -18.24 4.34
C GLU A 137 10.97 -17.17 3.24
N ASN A 138 9.89 -16.64 2.64
CA ASN A 138 9.95 -15.58 1.64
C ASN A 138 10.32 -14.21 2.21
N VAL A 139 10.18 -14.02 3.53
CA VAL A 139 10.39 -12.75 4.24
C VAL A 139 11.35 -12.89 5.42
N ALA A 140 11.97 -14.07 5.57
CA ALA A 140 12.91 -14.33 6.64
C ALA A 140 14.11 -13.38 6.54
N VAL A 141 14.53 -12.84 7.69
CA VAL A 141 15.73 -12.01 7.81
C VAL A 141 16.86 -12.81 8.47
N PRO A 142 18.12 -12.49 8.17
CA PRO A 142 19.26 -13.22 8.72
C PRO A 142 19.20 -13.32 10.25
N TYR A 143 19.67 -14.42 10.80
CA TYR A 143 19.83 -14.56 12.24
C TYR A 143 20.92 -13.61 12.74
N GLN A 144 20.66 -12.92 13.84
CA GLN A 144 21.62 -11.98 14.45
C GLN A 144 22.87 -12.67 14.99
N ASN A 145 22.71 -13.91 15.49
CA ASN A 145 23.83 -14.71 16.01
C ASN A 145 23.85 -16.09 15.32
N PRO A 146 24.35 -16.20 14.07
CA PRO A 146 24.37 -17.45 13.32
C PRO A 146 25.28 -18.52 13.96
N ASN A 147 26.19 -18.14 14.86
CA ASN A 147 27.09 -19.06 15.55
C ASN A 147 26.49 -19.71 16.79
N ASP A 148 25.36 -19.27 17.29
CA ASP A 148 24.63 -19.94 18.38
C ASP A 148 24.27 -21.38 17.97
N LYS A 149 24.48 -22.34 18.88
CA LYS A 149 24.28 -23.79 18.62
C LYS A 149 22.86 -24.09 18.11
N ARG A 150 21.84 -23.45 18.69
CA ARG A 150 20.42 -23.63 18.30
C ARG A 150 20.16 -23.06 16.92
N ILE A 151 20.80 -21.93 16.60
CA ILE A 151 20.66 -21.27 15.28
C ILE A 151 21.36 -22.09 14.20
N LYS A 152 22.56 -22.63 14.48
CA LYS A 152 23.25 -23.57 13.55
C LYS A 152 22.36 -24.76 13.19
N GLY A 153 21.65 -25.34 14.17
CA GLY A 153 20.71 -26.43 13.93
C GLY A 153 19.55 -26.01 12.98
N ARG A 154 19.01 -24.81 13.14
CA ARG A 154 17.96 -24.30 12.23
C ARG A 154 18.47 -24.03 10.83
N ILE A 155 19.68 -23.44 10.71
CA ILE A 155 20.33 -23.21 9.40
C ILE A 155 20.59 -24.55 8.70
N ALA A 156 21.10 -25.54 9.41
CA ALA A 156 21.32 -26.88 8.88
C ALA A 156 20.03 -27.59 8.46
N ALA A 157 18.91 -27.25 9.10
CA ALA A 157 17.58 -27.74 8.73
C ALA A 157 16.95 -26.94 7.55
N GLY A 158 17.68 -26.01 6.93
CA GLY A 158 17.24 -25.26 5.73
C GLY A 158 16.40 -24.01 6.01
N HIS A 159 16.31 -23.54 7.27
CA HIS A 159 15.61 -22.29 7.55
C HIS A 159 16.43 -21.08 7.06
N ALA A 160 15.81 -20.23 6.22
CA ALA A 160 16.47 -19.05 5.63
C ALA A 160 16.81 -17.97 6.66
N GLY A 161 16.09 -17.93 7.80
CA GLY A 161 16.30 -16.92 8.81
C GLY A 161 15.21 -16.89 9.89
N ARG A 162 15.16 -15.80 10.63
CA ARG A 162 14.11 -15.51 11.62
C ARG A 162 13.00 -14.66 11.00
N MET A 163 11.83 -14.67 11.63
CA MET A 163 10.77 -13.71 11.31
C MET A 163 11.26 -12.27 11.54
N PRO A 164 10.92 -11.32 10.65
CA PRO A 164 11.02 -9.89 10.95
C PRO A 164 10.26 -9.55 12.23
N TYR A 165 10.60 -8.42 12.83
CA TYR A 165 9.82 -7.87 13.93
C TYR A 165 8.51 -7.23 13.41
N SER A 166 7.60 -6.89 14.31
CA SER A 166 6.33 -6.21 14.00
C SER A 166 6.50 -4.71 13.66
N TRP A 167 7.71 -4.26 13.43
CA TRP A 167 8.02 -2.93 12.93
C TRP A 167 8.97 -3.01 11.74
N PHE A 168 8.76 -2.12 10.76
CA PHE A 168 9.47 -2.09 9.50
C PHE A 168 10.01 -0.70 9.25
N TYR A 169 11.28 -0.59 8.88
CA TYR A 169 11.87 0.69 8.50
C TYR A 169 12.01 0.77 6.98
N TYR A 170 11.26 1.67 6.38
CA TYR A 170 11.36 2.03 4.97
C TYR A 170 11.16 3.54 4.84
N ASP A 171 12.12 4.25 4.25
CA ASP A 171 11.98 5.68 4.01
C ASP A 171 10.80 5.99 3.09
N LEU A 172 10.16 7.14 3.30
CA LEU A 172 9.17 7.67 2.39
C LEU A 172 9.76 7.92 1.00
N VAL A 173 8.99 7.71 -0.05
CA VAL A 173 9.39 8.09 -1.41
C VAL A 173 9.43 9.62 -1.49
N LYS A 174 10.64 10.19 -1.40
CA LYS A 174 10.87 11.63 -1.36
C LYS A 174 10.54 12.29 -2.70
N ASN A 175 10.08 13.54 -2.67
CA ASN A 175 9.72 14.31 -3.88
C ASN A 175 10.87 14.53 -4.86
N VAL A 176 12.12 14.38 -4.41
CA VAL A 176 13.34 14.47 -5.22
C VAL A 176 13.79 13.11 -5.78
N SER A 177 13.11 12.03 -5.44
CA SER A 177 13.43 10.70 -5.97
C SER A 177 13.00 10.59 -7.44
N LYS A 178 13.84 9.93 -8.25
CA LYS A 178 13.50 9.57 -9.64
C LYS A 178 12.33 8.60 -9.74
N ASP A 179 12.03 7.89 -8.63
CA ASP A 179 10.92 6.95 -8.54
C ASP A 179 9.62 7.61 -8.09
N LYS A 180 9.66 8.91 -7.77
CA LYS A 180 8.49 9.68 -7.35
C LYS A 180 7.68 10.14 -8.54
N THR A 181 6.45 9.63 -8.63
CA THR A 181 5.44 10.13 -9.57
C THR A 181 4.75 11.39 -9.02
N PHE A 182 3.94 12.03 -9.84
CA PHE A 182 3.13 13.18 -9.39
C PHE A 182 1.98 12.79 -8.44
N HIS A 183 1.78 11.49 -8.16
CA HIS A 183 0.84 11.05 -7.13
C HIS A 183 1.28 11.53 -5.74
N SER A 184 0.36 12.13 -4.98
CA SER A 184 0.65 12.82 -3.73
C SER A 184 1.27 11.90 -2.66
N CYS A 185 0.75 10.69 -2.53
CA CYS A 185 1.22 9.67 -1.59
C CYS A 185 1.67 8.43 -2.35
N GLN A 186 2.88 7.99 -2.09
CA GLN A 186 3.44 6.79 -2.73
C GLN A 186 4.14 5.96 -1.66
N ILE A 187 3.75 4.70 -1.54
CA ILE A 187 4.30 3.76 -0.56
C ILE A 187 5.64 3.20 -1.08
N PRO A 188 6.66 3.00 -0.22
CA PRO A 188 7.90 2.35 -0.61
C PRO A 188 7.66 0.91 -1.08
N LEU A 189 8.18 0.57 -2.26
CA LEU A 189 7.97 -0.76 -2.86
C LEU A 189 8.47 -1.89 -1.98
N GLY A 190 9.60 -1.72 -1.29
CA GLY A 190 10.14 -2.77 -0.40
C GLY A 190 9.20 -3.15 0.75
N LEU A 191 8.40 -2.20 1.27
CA LEU A 191 7.38 -2.49 2.26
C LEU A 191 6.27 -3.37 1.67
N VAL A 192 5.74 -2.97 0.51
CA VAL A 192 4.65 -3.71 -0.15
C VAL A 192 5.11 -5.09 -0.60
N GLU A 193 6.34 -5.19 -1.14
CA GLU A 193 6.96 -6.45 -1.54
C GLU A 193 7.00 -7.44 -0.39
N MET A 194 7.42 -6.99 0.78
CA MET A 194 7.46 -7.83 1.99
C MET A 194 6.06 -8.34 2.35
N LEU A 195 5.02 -7.47 2.32
CA LEU A 195 3.65 -7.88 2.63
C LEU A 195 3.12 -8.89 1.60
N ILE A 196 3.30 -8.64 0.30
CA ILE A 196 2.88 -9.56 -0.77
C ILE A 196 3.58 -10.90 -0.63
N LYS A 197 4.90 -10.92 -0.49
CA LYS A 197 5.69 -12.17 -0.38
C LYS A 197 5.38 -12.97 0.87
N SER A 198 4.97 -12.31 1.95
CA SER A 198 4.66 -12.98 3.22
C SER A 198 3.41 -13.86 3.13
N CYS A 199 2.44 -13.51 2.31
CA CYS A 199 1.11 -14.15 2.33
C CYS A 199 0.61 -14.65 0.98
N THR A 200 1.41 -14.48 -0.09
CA THR A 200 1.04 -14.94 -1.44
C THR A 200 2.17 -15.71 -2.11
N LYS A 201 1.83 -16.54 -3.09
CA LYS A 201 2.72 -17.22 -4.04
C LYS A 201 2.40 -16.81 -5.47
N GLU A 202 3.19 -17.29 -6.44
CA GLU A 202 2.95 -17.04 -7.86
C GLU A 202 1.53 -17.48 -8.26
N ASN A 203 0.87 -16.68 -9.08
CA ASN A 203 -0.50 -16.80 -9.56
C ASN A 203 -1.62 -16.57 -8.52
N ASP A 204 -1.32 -16.26 -7.27
CA ASP A 204 -2.33 -15.83 -6.30
C ASP A 204 -2.95 -14.48 -6.70
N ASP A 205 -4.21 -14.28 -6.33
CA ASP A 205 -5.01 -13.11 -6.68
C ASP A 205 -4.92 -12.04 -5.57
N CYS A 206 -4.39 -10.86 -5.93
CA CYS A 206 -4.23 -9.72 -5.05
C CYS A 206 -5.17 -8.58 -5.46
N VAL A 207 -6.03 -8.12 -4.58
CA VAL A 207 -6.78 -6.88 -4.77
C VAL A 207 -6.02 -5.72 -4.13
N ILE A 208 -5.63 -4.76 -4.96
CA ILE A 208 -5.03 -3.49 -4.54
C ILE A 208 -6.11 -2.44 -4.63
N LEU A 209 -6.63 -1.98 -3.49
CA LEU A 209 -7.87 -1.20 -3.44
C LEU A 209 -7.82 0.11 -4.20
N PHE A 210 -6.69 0.81 -4.15
CA PHE A 210 -6.49 2.11 -4.78
C PHE A 210 -5.21 2.07 -5.61
N GLY A 211 -5.34 2.24 -6.92
CA GLY A 211 -4.23 2.11 -7.86
C GLY A 211 -3.14 3.17 -7.68
N GLY A 212 -3.54 4.40 -7.38
CA GLY A 212 -2.64 5.50 -7.04
C GLY A 212 -1.54 5.74 -8.05
N SER A 213 -0.29 5.46 -7.66
CA SER A 213 0.87 5.55 -8.54
C SER A 213 1.05 4.33 -9.46
N GLY A 214 0.33 3.23 -9.24
CA GLY A 214 0.48 1.95 -9.92
C GLY A 214 1.70 1.13 -9.49
N SER A 215 2.44 1.57 -8.48
CA SER A 215 3.67 0.91 -8.05
C SER A 215 3.42 -0.51 -7.55
N GLU A 216 2.38 -0.69 -6.75
CA GLU A 216 1.96 -1.97 -6.18
C GLU A 216 1.51 -2.96 -7.27
N LEU A 217 0.88 -2.45 -8.33
CA LEU A 217 0.41 -3.27 -9.46
C LEU A 217 1.56 -3.76 -10.32
N VAL A 218 2.54 -2.88 -10.60
CA VAL A 218 3.79 -3.25 -11.28
C VAL A 218 4.50 -4.32 -10.47
N LEU A 219 4.59 -4.15 -9.16
CA LEU A 219 5.23 -5.11 -8.27
C LEU A 219 4.51 -6.47 -8.26
N CYS A 220 3.17 -6.51 -8.20
CA CYS A 220 2.41 -7.75 -8.34
C CYS A 220 2.77 -8.49 -9.65
N LYS A 221 2.83 -7.75 -10.77
CA LYS A 221 3.21 -8.30 -12.07
C LYS A 221 4.65 -8.86 -12.09
N GLU A 222 5.61 -8.12 -11.53
CA GLU A 222 7.02 -8.56 -11.41
C GLU A 222 7.15 -9.82 -10.55
N LEU A 223 6.37 -9.90 -9.49
CA LEU A 223 6.33 -11.06 -8.61
C LEU A 223 5.44 -12.20 -9.15
N LYS A 224 4.87 -12.07 -10.34
CA LYS A 224 3.95 -13.03 -10.96
C LYS A 224 2.69 -13.31 -10.14
N ARG A 225 2.16 -12.31 -9.44
CA ARG A 225 0.84 -12.33 -8.81
C ARG A 225 -0.16 -11.69 -9.76
N ASN A 226 -1.37 -12.21 -9.79
CA ASN A 226 -2.47 -11.51 -10.45
C ASN A 226 -2.87 -10.32 -9.59
N PHE A 227 -3.12 -9.18 -10.21
CA PHE A 227 -3.66 -8.00 -9.53
C PHE A 227 -5.05 -7.65 -10.05
N ILE A 228 -5.85 -7.06 -9.18
CA ILE A 228 -7.13 -6.44 -9.50
C ILE A 228 -7.14 -5.10 -8.78
N SER A 229 -7.46 -4.00 -9.47
CA SER A 229 -7.43 -2.68 -8.86
C SER A 229 -8.40 -1.72 -9.53
N CYS A 230 -8.68 -0.61 -8.86
CA CYS A 230 -9.30 0.55 -9.49
C CYS A 230 -8.60 1.85 -9.09
N GLU A 231 -8.84 2.88 -9.88
CA GLU A 231 -8.39 4.24 -9.64
C GLU A 231 -9.49 5.20 -10.09
N LEU A 232 -9.92 6.06 -9.17
CA LEU A 232 -11.01 6.98 -9.42
C LEU A 232 -10.58 8.16 -10.32
N GLN A 233 -9.33 8.63 -10.14
CA GLN A 233 -8.82 9.79 -10.86
C GLN A 233 -8.31 9.42 -12.27
N PRO A 234 -8.91 9.92 -13.36
CA PRO A 234 -8.51 9.56 -14.72
C PRO A 234 -7.03 9.79 -15.03
N LYS A 235 -6.42 10.84 -14.43
CA LYS A 235 -4.98 11.13 -14.62
C LYS A 235 -4.08 10.05 -14.01
N TYR A 236 -4.43 9.56 -12.82
CA TYR A 236 -3.69 8.46 -12.19
C TYR A 236 -3.96 7.15 -12.90
N TYR A 237 -5.20 6.90 -13.30
CA TYR A 237 -5.56 5.72 -14.10
C TYR A 237 -4.75 5.65 -15.41
N ALA A 238 -4.65 6.75 -16.17
CA ALA A 238 -3.84 6.79 -17.39
C ALA A 238 -2.36 6.51 -17.12
N MET A 239 -1.80 7.07 -16.04
CA MET A 239 -0.41 6.80 -15.62
C MET A 239 -0.20 5.33 -15.27
N ILE A 240 -1.14 4.72 -14.56
CA ILE A 240 -1.06 3.29 -14.19
C ILE A 240 -1.00 2.41 -15.44
N LEU A 241 -1.91 2.64 -16.40
CA LEU A 241 -1.94 1.87 -17.65
C LEU A 241 -0.63 2.00 -18.42
N ASP A 242 -0.10 3.22 -18.52
CA ASP A 242 1.19 3.46 -19.18
C ASP A 242 2.33 2.71 -18.48
N ARG A 243 2.42 2.77 -17.17
CA ARG A 243 3.44 2.04 -16.39
C ARG A 243 3.36 0.53 -16.57
N LEU A 244 2.15 -0.04 -16.52
CA LEU A 244 1.94 -1.48 -16.72
C LEU A 244 2.35 -1.92 -18.13
N ASN A 245 2.15 -1.08 -19.16
CA ASN A 245 2.53 -1.34 -20.54
C ASN A 245 4.03 -1.15 -20.80
N ASN A 246 4.71 -0.32 -20.00
CA ASN A 246 6.13 0.00 -20.16
C ASN A 246 7.07 -0.75 -19.20
N GLY A 247 6.66 -1.88 -18.65
CA GLY A 247 7.47 -2.64 -17.69
C GLY A 247 7.77 -1.87 -16.40
N GLY A 248 6.80 -1.11 -15.89
CA GLY A 248 6.90 -0.36 -14.64
C GLY A 248 7.61 0.99 -14.73
N ARG A 249 8.18 1.35 -15.88
CA ARG A 249 8.91 2.61 -16.06
C ARG A 249 8.00 3.82 -15.91
N ILE A 250 8.52 4.88 -15.29
CA ILE A 250 7.84 6.16 -15.14
C ILE A 250 8.31 7.10 -16.24
N LYS A 251 7.39 7.50 -17.12
CA LYS A 251 7.71 8.50 -18.14
C LYS A 251 7.99 9.87 -17.50
N PRO A 252 8.81 10.74 -18.15
CA PRO A 252 9.15 12.05 -17.63
C PRO A 252 7.95 12.89 -17.23
N GLU A 253 6.88 12.89 -18.03
CA GLU A 253 5.65 13.65 -17.76
C GLU A 253 4.89 13.21 -16.49
N TYR A 254 5.18 12.02 -15.95
CA TYR A 254 4.60 11.51 -14.70
C TYR A 254 5.54 11.66 -13.50
N ARG A 255 6.80 12.07 -13.72
CA ARG A 255 7.78 12.25 -12.66
C ARG A 255 7.63 13.64 -12.01
N LEU A 256 7.61 13.67 -10.70
CA LEU A 256 7.42 14.91 -9.95
C LEU A 256 8.61 15.88 -10.10
N ASP A 257 9.85 15.37 -10.13
CA ASP A 257 11.05 16.18 -10.32
C ASP A 257 11.03 16.88 -11.68
N PHE A 258 10.70 16.18 -12.75
CA PHE A 258 10.61 16.73 -14.12
C PHE A 258 9.49 17.78 -14.27
N ILE A 259 8.35 17.56 -13.64
CA ILE A 259 7.23 18.52 -13.63
C ILE A 259 7.66 19.81 -12.92
N ASN A 260 8.37 19.69 -11.79
CA ASN A 260 8.88 20.83 -11.04
C ASN A 260 9.94 21.62 -11.80
N GLU A 261 10.84 20.97 -12.52
CA GLU A 261 11.83 21.62 -13.40
C GLU A 261 11.16 22.45 -14.51
N ARG A 262 10.20 21.87 -15.21
CA ARG A 262 9.42 22.60 -16.25
C ARG A 262 8.65 23.79 -15.69
N THR A 263 8.17 23.70 -14.47
CA THR A 263 7.47 24.81 -13.80
C THR A 263 8.44 25.92 -13.44
N LYS A 264 9.63 25.59 -12.97
CA LYS A 264 10.71 26.56 -12.70
C LYS A 264 11.14 27.29 -13.97
N GLU A 265 11.41 26.57 -15.07
CA GLU A 265 11.76 27.17 -16.36
C GLU A 265 10.70 28.15 -16.88
N LYS A 266 9.41 27.84 -16.70
CA LYS A 266 8.33 28.75 -17.03
C LYS A 266 8.30 29.99 -16.13
N THR A 267 8.54 29.84 -14.83
CA THR A 267 8.55 30.94 -13.87
C THR A 267 9.74 31.87 -14.11
N ASP A 268 10.92 31.32 -14.44
CA ASP A 268 12.11 32.10 -14.78
C ASP A 268 11.94 32.88 -16.09
N LYS A 269 11.27 32.30 -17.09
CA LYS A 269 10.92 33.02 -18.34
C LYS A 269 9.99 34.21 -18.08
N TYR A 270 9.07 34.13 -17.13
CA TYR A 270 8.17 35.23 -16.78
C TYR A 270 8.83 36.25 -15.83
N SER A 271 9.82 35.84 -15.04
CA SER A 271 10.55 36.74 -14.13
C SER A 271 11.44 37.74 -14.90
N LEU A 272 11.83 37.43 -16.14
CA LEU A 272 12.56 38.33 -17.03
C LEU A 272 11.71 39.51 -17.56
N PHE A 273 10.38 39.44 -17.45
CA PHE A 273 9.48 40.51 -17.88
C PHE A 273 9.07 41.48 -16.75
N TYR A 274 9.47 41.22 -15.49
CA TYR A 274 9.16 42.11 -14.35
C TYR A 274 10.39 42.82 -13.77
N LYS A 275 11.49 42.93 -14.56
CA LYS A 275 12.61 43.82 -14.26
C LYS A 275 12.55 45.04 -15.21
N ILE A 276 11.61 45.94 -14.98
CA ILE A 276 11.62 47.33 -15.38
C ILE A 276 11.27 48.17 -14.16
#